data_d8a1fdb9ce4bf20b0cdfc1ffcf07799e
#
_entry.id   d8a1fdb9ce4bf20b0cdfc1ffcf07799e
#
_cell.length_a   1.000
_cell.length_b   1.000
_cell.length_c   1.000
_cell.angle_alpha   90.00
_cell.angle_beta   90.00
_cell.angle_gamma   90.00
#
_symmetry.space_group_name_H-M   'P 1'
#
loop_
_entity.id
_entity.type
_entity.pdbx_description
1 polymer ?
#
loop_
_entity_poly.entity_id
_entity_poly.type
_entity_poly.pdbx_seq_one_letter_code
_entity_poly.pdbx_strand_id
1 'polypeptide(L)'
;EREVFNVQSGFDWGQLRAAGNALSLFATQRLLELRIPTGKPGKEGSDAISQYCERLPEDTVTLVLLPEIDWQGKQAKWFLALEAKATMIEAAPIDRSRLPHWLKGRLARQQQTVSDEGLEFLADRVEGNLLAAQQEIRKLALLCPPGEISLSLLEDSVANVSRFNPFQLVAAIHEGNMLRIQRMLDGLKAEGEAPPLILWVLTNEIRTLARVKGVTRSGRSPHPSKAREMERIARRHNAKSIQALLLQAAEIDRMIKGLNQNDPWDALTALAGGLAGTNLMQAA
;
A
#
# COMPACT_ATOMS: atom_id res chain seq x y z
N GLU A 1 -3.54 -3.22 31.57
CA GLU A 1 -4.85 -3.49 30.95
C GLU A 1 -4.91 -2.86 29.57
N ARG A 2 -5.53 -3.56 28.56
CA ARG A 2 -5.66 -3.03 27.19
C ARG A 2 -7.12 -3.12 26.76
N GLU A 3 -7.64 -1.99 26.30
CA GLU A 3 -9.00 -1.87 25.76
C GLU A 3 -8.94 -1.34 24.31
N VAL A 4 -9.71 -1.93 23.40
CA VAL A 4 -9.66 -1.60 21.96
C VAL A 4 -11.05 -1.23 21.46
N PHE A 5 -11.20 0.00 20.96
CA PHE A 5 -12.40 0.50 20.31
C PHE A 5 -12.22 0.58 18.81
N ASN A 6 -13.07 -0.13 18.06
CA ASN A 6 -13.13 -0.04 16.61
C ASN A 6 -14.32 0.82 16.21
N VAL A 7 -14.06 2.02 15.72
CA VAL A 7 -15.10 2.96 15.29
C VAL A 7 -15.64 2.53 13.94
N GLN A 8 -16.86 2.01 13.95
CA GLN A 8 -17.65 1.65 12.78
C GLN A 8 -18.94 2.50 12.74
N SER A 9 -19.76 2.32 11.69
CA SER A 9 -21.07 2.98 11.63
C SER A 9 -21.92 2.61 12.85
N GLY A 10 -22.44 3.61 13.56
CA GLY A 10 -23.24 3.40 14.78
C GLY A 10 -22.42 3.16 16.05
N PHE A 11 -21.11 3.44 16.04
CA PHE A 11 -20.29 3.34 17.23
C PHE A 11 -20.80 4.25 18.35
N ASP A 12 -20.97 3.70 19.56
CA ASP A 12 -21.37 4.45 20.75
C ASP A 12 -20.17 5.18 21.36
N TRP A 13 -20.10 6.48 21.14
CA TRP A 13 -19.06 7.36 21.68
C TRP A 13 -19.14 7.55 23.22
N GLY A 14 -20.24 7.10 23.85
CA GLY A 14 -20.33 7.02 25.30
C GLY A 14 -19.28 6.07 25.90
N GLN A 15 -18.88 5.04 25.18
CA GLN A 15 -17.84 4.10 25.61
C GLN A 15 -16.48 4.79 25.79
N LEU A 16 -16.08 5.67 24.89
CA LEU A 16 -14.84 6.44 25.02
C LEU A 16 -14.87 7.33 26.27
N ARG A 17 -16.02 7.97 26.54
CA ARG A 17 -16.20 8.82 27.75
C ARG A 17 -16.18 7.99 29.03
N ALA A 18 -16.84 6.82 29.02
CA ALA A 18 -16.82 5.89 30.15
C ALA A 18 -15.40 5.40 30.44
N ALA A 19 -14.66 4.97 29.41
CA ALA A 19 -13.28 4.52 29.54
C ALA A 19 -12.34 5.62 30.06
N GLY A 20 -12.54 6.87 29.61
CA GLY A 20 -11.77 8.02 30.10
C GLY A 20 -12.00 8.36 31.55
N ASN A 21 -13.17 8.01 32.13
CA ASN A 21 -13.52 8.24 33.51
C ASN A 21 -13.35 7.01 34.41
N ALA A 22 -13.08 5.83 33.82
CA ALA A 22 -12.93 4.60 34.58
C ALA A 22 -11.55 4.57 35.27
N LEU A 23 -11.52 4.28 36.56
CA LEU A 23 -10.28 3.97 37.29
C LEU A 23 -9.99 2.47 37.19
N SER A 24 -8.76 2.11 36.90
CA SER A 24 -8.36 0.69 36.95
C SER A 24 -8.20 0.30 38.43
N LEU A 25 -8.87 -0.79 38.81
CA LEU A 25 -8.76 -1.34 40.17
C LEU A 25 -7.54 -2.28 40.32
N PHE A 26 -6.97 -2.78 39.20
CA PHE A 26 -5.97 -3.83 39.23
C PHE A 26 -4.71 -3.52 38.42
N ALA A 27 -4.71 -2.50 37.58
CA ALA A 27 -3.57 -2.14 36.75
C ALA A 27 -3.06 -0.73 37.09
N THR A 28 -1.73 -0.61 37.17
CA THR A 28 -1.06 0.69 37.37
C THR A 28 -1.03 1.53 36.10
N GLN A 29 -1.22 0.90 34.93
CA GLN A 29 -1.29 1.57 33.63
C GLN A 29 -2.31 0.90 32.72
N ARG A 30 -3.01 1.69 31.92
CA ARG A 30 -3.97 1.25 30.92
C ARG A 30 -3.51 1.67 29.52
N LEU A 31 -3.81 0.84 28.52
CA LEU A 31 -3.67 1.17 27.11
C LEU A 31 -5.08 1.21 26.49
N LEU A 32 -5.50 2.37 26.08
CA LEU A 32 -6.73 2.57 25.34
C LEU A 32 -6.38 2.75 23.86
N GLU A 33 -6.87 1.86 22.99
CA GLU A 33 -6.62 1.91 21.56
C GLU A 33 -7.90 2.29 20.82
N LEU A 34 -7.92 3.47 20.21
CA LEU A 34 -9.04 3.98 19.42
C LEU A 34 -8.71 3.88 17.94
N ARG A 35 -9.38 3.00 17.21
CA ARG A 35 -9.21 2.81 15.76
C ARG A 35 -10.32 3.49 14.99
N ILE A 36 -10.00 4.45 14.13
CA ILE A 36 -10.96 5.14 13.26
C ILE A 36 -10.60 4.89 11.80
N PRO A 37 -10.96 3.70 11.23
CA PRO A 37 -10.50 3.29 9.90
C PRO A 37 -10.91 4.23 8.77
N THR A 38 -12.00 4.97 8.94
CA THR A 38 -12.50 5.94 7.95
C THR A 38 -11.81 7.30 8.05
N GLY A 39 -11.10 7.60 9.15
CA GLY A 39 -10.60 8.93 9.46
C GLY A 39 -11.70 9.99 9.68
N LYS A 40 -12.97 9.56 9.78
CA LYS A 40 -14.13 10.44 9.90
C LYS A 40 -15.02 10.02 11.07
N PRO A 41 -14.77 10.54 12.27
CA PRO A 41 -15.53 10.16 13.46
C PRO A 41 -16.98 10.66 13.47
N GLY A 42 -17.37 11.53 12.52
CA GLY A 42 -18.68 12.19 12.52
C GLY A 42 -18.79 13.31 13.57
N LYS A 43 -19.98 13.91 13.70
CA LYS A 43 -20.21 15.03 14.62
C LYS A 43 -20.07 14.58 16.09
N GLU A 44 -20.77 13.51 16.48
CA GLU A 44 -20.72 12.97 17.84
C GLU A 44 -19.28 12.54 18.22
N GLY A 45 -18.55 11.90 17.30
CA GLY A 45 -17.17 11.51 17.52
C GLY A 45 -16.22 12.69 17.63
N SER A 46 -16.43 13.73 16.83
CA SER A 46 -15.65 14.96 16.94
C SER A 46 -15.80 15.62 18.29
N ASP A 47 -17.02 15.66 18.81
CA ASP A 47 -17.29 16.23 20.14
C ASP A 47 -16.73 15.34 21.25
N ALA A 48 -16.91 14.01 21.15
CA ALA A 48 -16.41 13.06 22.14
C ALA A 48 -14.88 13.06 22.24
N ILE A 49 -14.17 13.05 21.10
CA ILE A 49 -12.71 13.11 21.07
C ILE A 49 -12.21 14.45 21.61
N SER A 50 -12.85 15.57 21.25
CA SER A 50 -12.47 16.89 21.77
C SER A 50 -12.60 16.95 23.27
N GLN A 51 -13.74 16.47 23.84
CA GLN A 51 -13.95 16.40 25.29
C GLN A 51 -12.94 15.47 25.98
N TYR A 52 -12.64 14.33 25.37
CA TYR A 52 -11.63 13.40 25.89
C TYR A 52 -10.25 14.06 25.99
N CYS A 53 -9.87 14.85 24.98
CA CYS A 53 -8.60 15.58 24.97
C CYS A 53 -8.55 16.72 26.03
N GLU A 54 -9.69 17.25 26.47
CA GLU A 54 -9.74 18.26 27.54
C GLU A 54 -9.33 17.69 28.90
N ARG A 55 -9.64 16.40 29.14
CA ARG A 55 -9.38 15.71 30.39
C ARG A 55 -8.83 14.30 30.15
N LEU A 56 -7.56 14.22 29.84
CA LEU A 56 -6.87 12.95 29.65
C LEU A 56 -6.64 12.24 30.99
N PRO A 57 -6.93 10.93 31.10
CA PRO A 57 -6.64 10.18 32.33
C PRO A 57 -5.12 10.00 32.51
N GLU A 58 -4.61 10.24 33.73
CA GLU A 58 -3.16 10.22 34.03
C GLU A 58 -2.53 8.83 33.95
N ASP A 59 -3.29 7.78 34.22
CA ASP A 59 -2.87 6.36 34.24
C ASP A 59 -3.03 5.65 32.91
N THR A 60 -3.47 6.36 31.84
CA THR A 60 -3.85 5.76 30.57
C THR A 60 -3.01 6.31 29.41
N VAL A 61 -2.35 5.42 28.70
CA VAL A 61 -1.79 5.71 27.36
C VAL A 61 -2.89 5.50 26.34
N THR A 62 -3.22 6.55 25.59
CA THR A 62 -4.21 6.47 24.51
C THR A 62 -3.53 6.45 23.17
N LEU A 63 -3.71 5.36 22.42
CA LEU A 63 -3.23 5.19 21.05
C LEU A 63 -4.39 5.40 20.08
N VAL A 64 -4.34 6.46 19.28
CA VAL A 64 -5.34 6.72 18.23
C VAL A 64 -4.77 6.33 16.87
N LEU A 65 -5.40 5.37 16.20
CA LEU A 65 -5.02 4.88 14.88
C LEU A 65 -5.95 5.48 13.82
N LEU A 66 -5.34 6.21 12.89
CA LEU A 66 -6.02 6.90 11.80
C LEU A 66 -5.43 6.45 10.45
N PRO A 67 -6.21 6.45 9.37
CA PRO A 67 -5.66 6.40 8.01
C PRO A 67 -4.96 7.72 7.69
N GLU A 68 -4.41 7.83 6.49
CA GLU A 68 -3.96 9.11 5.97
C GLU A 68 -5.11 10.12 5.96
N ILE A 69 -4.93 11.24 6.65
CA ILE A 69 -5.93 12.31 6.77
C ILE A 69 -5.59 13.41 5.77
N ASP A 70 -6.55 13.78 4.94
CA ASP A 70 -6.42 14.86 3.99
C ASP A 70 -6.29 16.23 4.69
N TRP A 71 -5.92 17.26 3.92
CA TRP A 71 -5.73 18.59 4.46
C TRP A 71 -6.99 19.14 5.16
N GLN A 72 -8.18 18.87 4.63
CA GLN A 72 -9.44 19.32 5.23
C GLN A 72 -9.71 18.60 6.55
N GLY A 73 -9.45 17.30 6.61
CA GLY A 73 -9.58 16.51 7.83
C GLY A 73 -8.63 16.96 8.95
N LYS A 74 -7.41 17.39 8.60
CA LYS A 74 -6.44 17.95 9.55
C LYS A 74 -6.89 19.31 10.14
N GLN A 75 -7.82 20.01 9.50
CA GLN A 75 -8.42 21.24 10.04
C GLN A 75 -9.66 20.99 10.91
N ALA A 76 -10.09 19.75 11.04
CA ALA A 76 -11.27 19.42 11.85
C ALA A 76 -10.98 19.58 13.35
N LYS A 77 -11.99 20.04 14.11
CA LYS A 77 -11.88 20.32 15.56
C LYS A 77 -11.28 19.15 16.35
N TRP A 78 -11.73 17.93 16.08
CA TRP A 78 -11.25 16.73 16.78
C TRP A 78 -9.78 16.41 16.47
N PHE A 79 -9.33 16.64 15.23
CA PHE A 79 -7.93 16.39 14.84
C PHE A 79 -7.01 17.42 15.50
N LEU A 80 -7.38 18.69 15.48
CA LEU A 80 -6.64 19.77 16.15
C LEU A 80 -6.57 19.55 17.67
N ALA A 81 -7.65 19.01 18.29
CA ALA A 81 -7.65 18.66 19.70
C ALA A 81 -6.66 17.53 20.03
N LEU A 82 -6.58 16.52 19.17
CA LEU A 82 -5.56 15.45 19.29
C LEU A 82 -4.14 16.00 19.08
N GLU A 83 -3.91 16.78 18.02
CA GLU A 83 -2.61 17.36 17.71
C GLU A 83 -2.06 18.24 18.86
N ALA A 84 -2.93 18.98 19.51
CA ALA A 84 -2.57 19.83 20.65
C ALA A 84 -2.15 19.04 21.92
N LYS A 85 -2.55 17.78 22.05
CA LYS A 85 -2.36 16.98 23.29
C LYS A 85 -1.54 15.72 23.09
N ALA A 86 -1.38 15.23 21.85
CA ALA A 86 -0.73 13.96 21.55
C ALA A 86 0.59 14.13 20.79
N THR A 87 1.44 13.12 20.87
CA THR A 87 2.57 12.98 19.94
C THR A 87 2.04 12.38 18.64
N MET A 88 2.11 13.15 17.55
CA MET A 88 1.69 12.69 16.24
C MET A 88 2.81 11.91 15.57
N ILE A 89 2.51 10.69 15.13
CA ILE A 89 3.46 9.84 14.42
C ILE A 89 2.90 9.55 13.03
N GLU A 90 3.56 10.05 12.01
CA GLU A 90 3.23 9.75 10.63
C GLU A 90 3.96 8.49 10.17
N ALA A 91 3.20 7.42 9.85
CA ALA A 91 3.71 6.16 9.35
C ALA A 91 3.47 6.06 7.84
N ALA A 92 4.22 6.86 7.07
CA ALA A 92 4.11 6.86 5.62
C ALA A 92 4.59 5.52 5.03
N PRO A 93 3.93 4.99 3.98
CA PRO A 93 4.41 3.84 3.23
C PRO A 93 5.83 4.10 2.67
N ILE A 94 6.65 3.06 2.63
CA ILE A 94 7.96 3.13 1.99
C ILE A 94 7.84 2.53 0.59
N ASP A 95 7.98 3.38 -0.41
CA ASP A 95 7.96 2.97 -1.81
C ASP A 95 9.14 2.09 -2.17
N ARG A 96 9.00 1.27 -3.23
CA ARG A 96 10.06 0.37 -3.72
C ARG A 96 11.39 1.09 -3.94
N SER A 97 11.37 2.31 -4.48
CA SER A 97 12.58 3.10 -4.75
C SER A 97 13.33 3.54 -3.47
N ARG A 98 12.63 3.69 -2.35
CA ARG A 98 13.21 4.09 -1.05
C ARG A 98 13.54 2.89 -0.16
N LEU A 99 13.04 1.70 -0.51
CA LEU A 99 13.16 0.49 0.30
C LEU A 99 14.62 0.03 0.49
N PRO A 100 15.51 0.04 -0.53
CA PRO A 100 16.93 -0.29 -0.34
C PRO A 100 17.61 0.60 0.70
N HIS A 101 17.36 1.89 0.67
CA HIS A 101 17.92 2.82 1.65
C HIS A 101 17.42 2.53 3.07
N TRP A 102 16.14 2.22 3.23
CA TRP A 102 15.56 1.85 4.52
C TRP A 102 16.17 0.54 5.05
N LEU A 103 16.34 -0.48 4.20
CA LEU A 103 16.97 -1.75 4.54
C LEU A 103 18.41 -1.55 4.99
N LYS A 104 19.19 -0.74 4.26
CA LYS A 104 20.57 -0.38 4.62
C LYS A 104 20.65 0.22 6.01
N GLY A 105 19.75 1.16 6.33
CA GLY A 105 19.70 1.77 7.66
C GLY A 105 19.31 0.78 8.77
N ARG A 106 18.48 -0.23 8.47
CA ARG A 106 18.12 -1.27 9.44
C ARG A 106 19.25 -2.27 9.68
N LEU A 107 19.93 -2.72 8.63
CA LEU A 107 21.12 -3.60 8.72
C LEU A 107 22.25 -2.92 9.50
N ALA A 108 22.51 -1.65 9.22
CA ALA A 108 23.54 -0.88 9.91
C ALA A 108 23.34 -0.82 11.45
N ARG A 109 22.10 -0.82 11.95
CA ARG A 109 21.80 -0.85 13.39
C ARG A 109 22.27 -2.11 14.09
N GLN A 110 22.44 -3.20 13.36
CA GLN A 110 23.01 -4.48 13.86
C GLN A 110 24.41 -4.73 13.33
N GLN A 111 25.09 -3.66 12.86
CA GLN A 111 26.47 -3.69 12.37
C GLN A 111 26.67 -4.63 11.17
N GLN A 112 25.64 -4.82 10.36
CA GLN A 112 25.67 -5.61 9.14
C GLN A 112 25.57 -4.71 7.90
N THR A 113 26.22 -5.14 6.83
CA THR A 113 26.18 -4.50 5.52
C THR A 113 25.94 -5.53 4.43
N VAL A 114 25.41 -5.10 3.30
CA VAL A 114 25.26 -5.89 2.08
C VAL A 114 25.58 -5.00 0.88
N SER A 115 25.94 -5.61 -0.25
CA SER A 115 26.16 -4.90 -1.50
C SER A 115 24.88 -4.22 -1.99
N ASP A 116 24.99 -3.28 -2.92
CA ASP A 116 23.81 -2.64 -3.53
C ASP A 116 22.91 -3.68 -4.24
N GLU A 117 23.50 -4.70 -4.88
CA GLU A 117 22.77 -5.83 -5.46
C GLU A 117 22.02 -6.63 -4.39
N GLY A 118 22.64 -6.87 -3.24
CA GLY A 118 21.99 -7.51 -2.08
C GLY A 118 20.86 -6.69 -1.50
N LEU A 119 20.97 -5.34 -1.49
CA LEU A 119 19.89 -4.45 -1.07
C LEU A 119 18.69 -4.51 -2.05
N GLU A 120 18.96 -4.55 -3.35
CA GLU A 120 17.91 -4.71 -4.36
C GLU A 120 17.22 -6.08 -4.26
N PHE A 121 18.01 -7.15 -4.07
CA PHE A 121 17.47 -8.50 -3.83
C PHE A 121 16.56 -8.53 -2.59
N LEU A 122 17.02 -7.98 -1.46
CA LEU A 122 16.21 -7.90 -0.23
C LEU A 122 14.93 -7.08 -0.47
N ALA A 123 15.05 -5.93 -1.13
CA ALA A 123 13.92 -5.08 -1.42
C ALA A 123 12.85 -5.81 -2.26
N ASP A 124 13.27 -6.61 -3.21
CA ASP A 124 12.38 -7.43 -4.04
C ASP A 124 11.63 -8.50 -3.24
N ARG A 125 12.29 -9.07 -2.23
CA ARG A 125 11.71 -10.13 -1.40
C ARG A 125 10.75 -9.64 -0.32
N VAL A 126 10.86 -8.37 0.08
CA VAL A 126 10.10 -7.81 1.21
C VAL A 126 9.20 -6.62 0.83
N GLU A 127 9.11 -6.29 -0.46
CA GLU A 127 8.29 -5.18 -0.95
C GLU A 127 6.85 -5.27 -0.41
N GLY A 128 6.34 -4.15 0.12
CA GLY A 128 4.98 -4.06 0.67
C GLY A 128 4.82 -4.67 2.07
N ASN A 129 5.84 -5.30 2.65
CA ASN A 129 5.77 -5.97 3.95
C ASN A 129 6.93 -5.61 4.88
N LEU A 130 6.92 -4.37 5.39
CA LEU A 130 7.98 -3.86 6.26
C LEU A 130 8.12 -4.63 7.57
N LEU A 131 7.03 -5.22 8.08
CA LEU A 131 7.09 -6.04 9.30
C LEU A 131 7.89 -7.31 9.04
N ALA A 132 7.58 -8.01 7.95
CA ALA A 132 8.34 -9.19 7.56
C ALA A 132 9.78 -8.82 7.17
N ALA A 133 10.01 -7.68 6.51
CA ALA A 133 11.36 -7.15 6.26
C ALA A 133 12.17 -7.02 7.56
N GLN A 134 11.56 -6.48 8.60
CA GLN A 134 12.23 -6.37 9.90
C GLN A 134 12.49 -7.74 10.55
N GLN A 135 11.60 -8.71 10.33
CA GLN A 135 11.81 -10.10 10.83
C GLN A 135 12.96 -10.78 10.07
N GLU A 136 13.02 -10.64 8.74
CA GLU A 136 14.13 -11.17 7.93
C GLU A 136 15.47 -10.55 8.35
N ILE A 137 15.52 -9.23 8.55
CA ILE A 137 16.71 -8.54 9.04
C ILE A 137 17.14 -9.08 10.42
N ARG A 138 16.20 -9.27 11.36
CA ARG A 138 16.51 -9.88 12.67
C ARG A 138 17.02 -11.31 12.56
N LYS A 139 16.45 -12.09 11.65
CA LYS A 139 16.93 -13.45 11.35
C LYS A 139 18.38 -13.44 10.84
N LEU A 140 18.73 -12.52 9.96
CA LEU A 140 20.10 -12.33 9.50
C LEU A 140 21.07 -12.00 10.64
N ALA A 141 20.64 -11.24 11.65
CA ALA A 141 21.46 -10.97 12.83
C ALA A 141 21.76 -12.24 13.67
N LEU A 142 20.88 -13.24 13.61
CA LEU A 142 21.07 -14.52 14.29
C LEU A 142 21.92 -15.50 13.47
N LEU A 143 21.87 -15.41 12.15
CA LEU A 143 22.57 -16.31 11.24
C LEU A 143 23.98 -15.85 10.89
N CYS A 144 24.22 -14.54 10.90
CA CYS A 144 25.45 -13.93 10.43
C CYS A 144 26.07 -13.03 11.51
N PRO A 145 27.37 -13.06 11.73
CA PRO A 145 28.05 -12.10 12.58
C PRO A 145 27.98 -10.68 12.01
N PRO A 146 28.31 -9.65 12.82
CA PRO A 146 28.51 -8.30 12.28
C PRO A 146 29.51 -8.29 11.13
N GLY A 147 29.27 -7.50 10.10
CA GLY A 147 30.11 -7.42 8.90
C GLY A 147 29.31 -7.48 7.61
N GLU A 148 30.00 -7.77 6.52
CA GLU A 148 29.37 -7.88 5.19
C GLU A 148 28.76 -9.28 4.99
N ILE A 149 27.48 -9.29 4.54
CA ILE A 149 26.73 -10.50 4.21
C ILE A 149 26.79 -10.68 2.70
N SER A 150 27.23 -11.86 2.24
CA SER A 150 27.32 -12.19 0.83
C SER A 150 25.91 -12.36 0.19
N LEU A 151 25.83 -12.12 -1.12
CA LEU A 151 24.56 -12.30 -1.86
C LEU A 151 24.08 -13.76 -1.78
N SER A 152 24.97 -14.74 -1.91
CA SER A 152 24.60 -16.17 -1.82
C SER A 152 23.96 -16.52 -0.48
N LEU A 153 24.48 -15.96 0.62
CA LEU A 153 23.91 -16.20 1.95
C LEU A 153 22.52 -15.53 2.12
N LEU A 154 22.31 -14.36 1.49
CA LEU A 154 21.00 -13.72 1.43
C LEU A 154 20.00 -14.59 0.64
N GLU A 155 20.41 -15.12 -0.51
CA GLU A 155 19.58 -15.98 -1.36
C GLU A 155 19.11 -17.24 -0.63
N ASP A 156 20.00 -17.85 0.14
CA ASP A 156 19.70 -19.06 0.93
C ASP A 156 18.88 -18.77 2.18
N SER A 157 18.98 -17.57 2.72
CA SER A 157 18.45 -17.24 4.05
C SER A 157 17.13 -16.48 4.00
N VAL A 158 16.86 -15.69 2.95
CA VAL A 158 15.74 -14.75 2.92
C VAL A 158 14.56 -15.32 2.14
N ALA A 159 13.44 -15.51 2.83
CA ALA A 159 12.19 -15.92 2.21
C ALA A 159 11.56 -14.80 1.36
N ASN A 160 10.80 -15.19 0.34
CA ASN A 160 9.97 -14.23 -0.39
C ASN A 160 8.70 -13.96 0.41
N VAL A 161 8.64 -12.80 1.04
CA VAL A 161 7.54 -12.35 1.91
C VAL A 161 6.91 -11.04 1.40
N SER A 162 7.17 -10.70 0.14
CA SER A 162 6.58 -9.51 -0.49
C SER A 162 5.06 -9.61 -0.50
N ARG A 163 4.41 -8.47 -0.28
CA ARG A 163 2.96 -8.32 -0.39
C ARG A 163 2.64 -7.16 -1.30
N PHE A 164 1.79 -7.41 -2.25
CA PHE A 164 1.46 -6.43 -3.25
C PHE A 164 0.02 -5.96 -3.11
N ASN A 165 -0.17 -4.66 -3.34
CA ASN A 165 -1.50 -4.10 -3.52
C ASN A 165 -1.74 -3.92 -5.02
N PRO A 166 -2.91 -4.32 -5.57
CA PRO A 166 -3.23 -4.15 -6.98
C PRO A 166 -3.00 -2.73 -7.52
N PHE A 167 -3.20 -1.71 -6.68
CA PHE A 167 -2.97 -0.30 -7.07
C PHE A 167 -1.49 0.05 -7.26
N GLN A 168 -0.57 -0.65 -6.60
CA GLN A 168 0.88 -0.46 -6.77
C GLN A 168 1.38 -1.00 -8.11
N LEU A 169 0.62 -1.91 -8.76
CA LEU A 169 0.92 -2.43 -10.09
C LEU A 169 1.04 -1.29 -11.12
N VAL A 170 0.25 -0.24 -10.95
CA VAL A 170 0.29 0.95 -11.82
C VAL A 170 1.68 1.60 -11.82
N ALA A 171 2.34 1.71 -10.67
CA ALA A 171 3.68 2.28 -10.58
C ALA A 171 4.71 1.45 -11.39
N ALA A 172 4.67 0.11 -11.24
CA ALA A 172 5.54 -0.79 -12.00
C ALA A 172 5.31 -0.70 -13.53
N ILE A 173 4.06 -0.51 -13.94
CA ILE A 173 3.68 -0.28 -15.35
C ILE A 173 4.26 1.05 -15.86
N HIS A 174 4.16 2.12 -15.06
CA HIS A 174 4.72 3.43 -15.40
C HIS A 174 6.24 3.40 -15.55
N GLU A 175 6.91 2.63 -14.70
CA GLU A 175 8.36 2.38 -14.79
C GLU A 175 8.73 1.55 -16.03
N GLY A 176 7.82 0.70 -16.52
CA GLY A 176 8.08 -0.24 -17.61
C GLY A 176 8.91 -1.45 -17.17
N ASN A 177 8.88 -1.76 -15.87
CA ASN A 177 9.66 -2.86 -15.31
C ASN A 177 8.87 -4.18 -15.38
N MET A 178 9.09 -4.95 -16.46
CA MET A 178 8.37 -6.21 -16.70
C MET A 178 8.61 -7.26 -15.62
N LEU A 179 9.83 -7.39 -15.13
CA LEU A 179 10.14 -8.39 -14.09
C LEU A 179 9.36 -8.07 -12.80
N ARG A 180 9.25 -6.80 -12.45
CA ARG A 180 8.46 -6.36 -11.30
C ARG A 180 6.96 -6.57 -11.52
N ILE A 181 6.42 -6.24 -12.71
CA ILE A 181 5.02 -6.48 -13.09
C ILE A 181 4.69 -7.97 -12.95
N GLN A 182 5.51 -8.85 -13.53
CA GLN A 182 5.32 -10.29 -13.45
C GLN A 182 5.28 -10.78 -12.00
N ARG A 183 6.31 -10.43 -11.22
CA ARG A 183 6.41 -10.81 -9.81
C ARG A 183 5.21 -10.33 -8.98
N MET A 184 4.72 -9.11 -9.23
CA MET A 184 3.55 -8.57 -8.55
C MET A 184 2.28 -9.34 -8.90
N LEU A 185 2.07 -9.68 -10.18
CA LEU A 185 0.90 -10.45 -10.62
C LEU A 185 0.95 -11.88 -10.08
N ASP A 186 2.12 -12.53 -10.08
CA ASP A 186 2.30 -13.86 -9.49
C ASP A 186 2.02 -13.84 -7.98
N GLY A 187 2.49 -12.81 -7.27
CA GLY A 187 2.22 -12.63 -5.84
C GLY A 187 0.73 -12.41 -5.55
N LEU A 188 0.07 -11.53 -6.29
CA LEU A 188 -1.37 -11.28 -6.17
C LEU A 188 -2.20 -12.54 -6.46
N LYS A 189 -1.81 -13.32 -7.47
CA LYS A 189 -2.41 -14.64 -7.77
C LYS A 189 -2.25 -15.59 -6.59
N ALA A 190 -1.04 -15.69 -6.03
CA ALA A 190 -0.74 -16.58 -4.90
C ALA A 190 -1.47 -16.17 -3.60
N GLU A 191 -1.71 -14.86 -3.40
CA GLU A 191 -2.48 -14.32 -2.27
C GLU A 191 -4.01 -14.49 -2.45
N GLY A 192 -4.45 -14.97 -3.62
CA GLY A 192 -5.87 -15.20 -3.90
C GLY A 192 -6.64 -13.94 -4.26
N GLU A 193 -5.95 -12.89 -4.73
CA GLU A 193 -6.62 -11.68 -5.21
C GLU A 193 -7.55 -11.98 -6.37
N ALA A 194 -8.66 -11.25 -6.41
CA ALA A 194 -9.69 -11.48 -7.40
C ALA A 194 -9.29 -10.89 -8.77
N PRO A 195 -9.21 -11.68 -9.86
CA PRO A 195 -8.89 -11.20 -11.21
C PRO A 195 -9.71 -9.98 -11.68
N PRO A 196 -11.03 -9.85 -11.33
CA PRO A 196 -11.81 -8.67 -11.67
C PRO A 196 -11.23 -7.37 -11.12
N LEU A 197 -10.63 -7.37 -9.92
CA LEU A 197 -10.03 -6.19 -9.32
C LEU A 197 -8.78 -5.76 -10.11
N ILE A 198 -7.93 -6.71 -10.47
CA ILE A 198 -6.74 -6.44 -11.30
C ILE A 198 -7.15 -5.87 -12.65
N LEU A 199 -8.12 -6.51 -13.31
CA LEU A 199 -8.64 -6.01 -14.59
C LEU A 199 -9.22 -4.61 -14.46
N TRP A 200 -9.92 -4.29 -13.38
CA TRP A 200 -10.47 -2.96 -13.13
C TRP A 200 -9.35 -1.91 -13.02
N VAL A 201 -8.28 -2.20 -12.24
CA VAL A 201 -7.12 -1.32 -12.09
C VAL A 201 -6.47 -1.04 -13.44
N LEU A 202 -6.17 -2.07 -14.22
CA LEU A 202 -5.55 -1.94 -15.54
C LEU A 202 -6.45 -1.19 -16.52
N THR A 203 -7.73 -1.52 -16.56
CA THR A 203 -8.70 -0.87 -17.47
C THR A 203 -8.88 0.60 -17.13
N ASN A 204 -8.90 0.96 -15.85
CA ASN A 204 -8.98 2.35 -15.43
C ASN A 204 -7.76 3.16 -15.88
N GLU A 205 -6.57 2.56 -15.82
CA GLU A 205 -5.34 3.19 -16.30
C GLU A 205 -5.33 3.35 -17.84
N ILE A 206 -5.76 2.32 -18.59
CA ILE A 206 -5.92 2.39 -20.05
C ILE A 206 -6.91 3.48 -20.45
N ARG A 207 -8.06 3.59 -19.75
CA ARG A 207 -9.04 4.65 -20.00
C ARG A 207 -8.50 6.04 -19.69
N THR A 208 -7.66 6.17 -18.67
CA THR A 208 -6.99 7.44 -18.34
C THR A 208 -6.00 7.80 -19.44
N LEU A 209 -5.22 6.85 -19.93
CA LEU A 209 -4.31 7.01 -21.07
C LEU A 209 -5.07 7.43 -22.34
N ALA A 210 -6.21 6.78 -22.64
CA ALA A 210 -7.05 7.12 -23.78
C ALA A 210 -7.56 8.56 -23.73
N ARG A 211 -7.91 9.06 -22.55
CA ARG A 211 -8.33 10.46 -22.34
C ARG A 211 -7.16 11.43 -22.51
N VAL A 212 -5.99 11.14 -21.94
CA VAL A 212 -4.77 11.97 -22.07
C VAL A 212 -4.33 12.08 -23.53
N LYS A 213 -4.45 11.00 -24.31
CA LYS A 213 -4.12 10.95 -25.75
C LYS A 213 -5.24 11.51 -26.65
N GLY A 214 -6.38 11.93 -26.09
CA GLY A 214 -7.50 12.41 -26.90
C GLY A 214 -8.21 11.34 -27.76
N VAL A 215 -7.97 10.05 -27.47
CA VAL A 215 -8.60 8.91 -28.17
C VAL A 215 -10.07 8.82 -27.82
N THR A 216 -10.45 9.21 -26.61
CA THR A 216 -11.85 9.31 -26.17
C THR A 216 -12.13 10.63 -25.51
N ARG A 217 -13.32 11.18 -25.75
CA ARG A 217 -13.84 12.37 -25.07
C ARG A 217 -14.81 12.03 -23.93
N SER A 218 -15.09 10.74 -23.72
CA SER A 218 -16.00 10.27 -22.67
C SER A 218 -15.34 10.36 -21.30
N GLY A 219 -16.04 10.96 -20.34
CA GLY A 219 -15.64 11.08 -18.95
C GLY A 219 -14.92 12.38 -18.60
N ARG A 220 -14.70 12.59 -17.29
CA ARG A 220 -14.03 13.78 -16.75
C ARG A 220 -12.55 13.76 -17.12
N SER A 221 -11.99 14.90 -17.54
CA SER A 221 -10.55 15.03 -17.78
C SER A 221 -9.75 14.65 -16.52
N PRO A 222 -8.64 13.93 -16.67
CA PRO A 222 -7.81 13.58 -15.53
C PRO A 222 -7.24 14.84 -14.87
N HIS A 223 -7.04 14.78 -13.55
CA HIS A 223 -6.40 15.86 -12.82
C HIS A 223 -5.00 16.15 -13.41
N PRO A 224 -4.52 17.40 -13.42
CA PRO A 224 -3.23 17.77 -14.04
C PRO A 224 -2.03 16.95 -13.51
N SER A 225 -2.00 16.61 -12.23
CA SER A 225 -0.96 15.73 -11.65
C SER A 225 -0.96 14.35 -12.28
N LYS A 226 -2.12 13.73 -12.43
CA LYS A 226 -2.28 12.41 -13.04
C LYS A 226 -1.95 12.45 -14.54
N ALA A 227 -2.28 13.53 -15.23
CA ALA A 227 -1.91 13.72 -16.63
C ALA A 227 -0.40 13.76 -16.82
N ARG A 228 0.34 14.47 -15.97
CA ARG A 228 1.82 14.51 -15.99
C ARG A 228 2.43 13.14 -15.70
N GLU A 229 1.91 12.42 -14.73
CA GLU A 229 2.33 11.05 -14.40
C GLU A 229 2.17 10.12 -15.62
N MET A 230 1.06 10.27 -16.36
CA MET A 230 0.76 9.50 -17.56
C MET A 230 1.61 9.86 -18.79
N GLU A 231 2.32 10.98 -18.81
CA GLU A 231 3.07 11.44 -20.00
C GLU A 231 4.12 10.41 -20.47
N ARG A 232 4.79 9.74 -19.53
CA ARG A 232 5.80 8.72 -19.84
C ARG A 232 5.19 7.54 -20.60
N ILE A 233 4.06 7.02 -20.14
CA ILE A 233 3.32 5.95 -20.82
C ILE A 233 2.73 6.47 -22.13
N ALA A 234 2.16 7.67 -22.14
CA ALA A 234 1.54 8.25 -23.32
C ALA A 234 2.49 8.34 -24.53
N ARG A 235 3.79 8.52 -24.30
CA ARG A 235 4.81 8.51 -25.37
C ARG A 235 5.00 7.13 -26.00
N ARG A 236 4.70 6.05 -25.29
CA ARG A 236 4.85 4.66 -25.76
C ARG A 236 3.65 4.16 -26.56
N HIS A 237 2.54 4.91 -26.55
CA HIS A 237 1.26 4.47 -27.14
C HIS A 237 0.72 5.42 -28.19
N ASN A 238 0.07 4.84 -29.19
CA ASN A 238 -0.75 5.53 -30.19
C ASN A 238 -2.22 5.10 -30.07
N ALA A 239 -3.12 5.70 -30.87
CA ALA A 239 -4.54 5.40 -30.80
C ALA A 239 -4.87 3.91 -31.09
N LYS A 240 -4.14 3.28 -32.01
CA LYS A 240 -4.34 1.86 -32.37
C LYS A 240 -3.94 0.95 -31.20
N SER A 241 -2.79 1.20 -30.56
CA SER A 241 -2.33 0.39 -29.42
C SER A 241 -3.29 0.52 -28.23
N ILE A 242 -3.82 1.71 -27.95
CA ILE A 242 -4.81 1.91 -26.89
C ILE A 242 -6.11 1.16 -27.18
N GLN A 243 -6.59 1.19 -28.44
CA GLN A 243 -7.76 0.41 -28.82
C GLN A 243 -7.54 -1.10 -28.65
N ALA A 244 -6.35 -1.61 -29.06
CA ALA A 244 -5.98 -3.01 -28.87
C ALA A 244 -6.00 -3.41 -27.39
N LEU A 245 -5.45 -2.58 -26.49
CA LEU A 245 -5.48 -2.81 -25.05
C LEU A 245 -6.91 -2.84 -24.48
N LEU A 246 -7.81 -1.97 -24.97
CA LEU A 246 -9.21 -1.97 -24.55
C LEU A 246 -9.96 -3.24 -25.02
N LEU A 247 -9.68 -3.70 -26.25
CA LEU A 247 -10.24 -4.96 -26.77
C LEU A 247 -9.73 -6.15 -25.97
N GLN A 248 -8.43 -6.20 -25.68
CA GLN A 248 -7.82 -7.24 -24.84
C GLN A 248 -8.45 -7.24 -23.44
N ALA A 249 -8.66 -6.07 -22.82
CA ALA A 249 -9.33 -5.99 -21.53
C ALA A 249 -10.78 -6.54 -21.58
N ALA A 250 -11.52 -6.31 -22.67
CA ALA A 250 -12.85 -6.87 -22.86
C ALA A 250 -12.84 -8.40 -23.03
N GLU A 251 -11.82 -8.95 -23.68
CA GLU A 251 -11.65 -10.42 -23.78
C GLU A 251 -11.33 -11.02 -22.40
N ILE A 252 -10.48 -10.38 -21.61
CA ILE A 252 -10.17 -10.83 -20.23
C ILE A 252 -11.42 -10.80 -19.34
N ASP A 253 -12.29 -9.79 -19.48
CA ASP A 253 -13.58 -9.74 -18.76
C ASP A 253 -14.45 -10.96 -19.11
N ARG A 254 -14.48 -11.38 -20.38
CA ARG A 254 -15.17 -12.61 -20.79
C ARG A 254 -14.54 -13.87 -20.20
N MET A 255 -13.20 -13.95 -20.13
CA MET A 255 -12.49 -15.08 -19.51
C MET A 255 -12.84 -15.17 -18.02
N ILE A 256 -12.82 -14.05 -17.31
CA ILE A 256 -13.16 -13.99 -15.87
C ILE A 256 -14.62 -14.43 -15.62
N LYS A 257 -15.53 -14.13 -16.56
CA LYS A 257 -16.94 -14.55 -16.50
C LYS A 257 -17.21 -16.00 -16.97
N GLY A 258 -16.14 -16.75 -17.28
CA GLY A 258 -16.25 -18.15 -17.68
C GLY A 258 -16.70 -18.37 -19.12
N LEU A 259 -16.69 -17.33 -19.97
CA LEU A 259 -17.03 -17.44 -21.39
C LEU A 259 -15.88 -17.92 -22.27
N ASN A 260 -14.69 -18.10 -21.69
CA ASN A 260 -13.49 -18.62 -22.32
C ASN A 260 -12.71 -19.44 -21.28
N GLN A 261 -12.06 -20.54 -21.70
CA GLN A 261 -11.38 -21.49 -20.81
C GLN A 261 -9.90 -21.14 -20.51
N ASN A 262 -9.39 -20.03 -21.04
CA ASN A 262 -8.01 -19.60 -20.78
C ASN A 262 -7.84 -19.04 -19.35
N ASP A 263 -6.62 -19.15 -18.80
CA ASP A 263 -6.29 -18.56 -17.50
C ASP A 263 -6.30 -17.02 -17.62
N PRO A 264 -7.15 -16.31 -16.88
CA PRO A 264 -7.19 -14.86 -16.94
C PRO A 264 -5.89 -14.19 -16.44
N TRP A 265 -5.08 -14.86 -15.61
CA TRP A 265 -3.86 -14.29 -15.08
C TRP A 265 -2.77 -14.11 -16.14
N ASP A 266 -2.62 -15.06 -17.05
CA ASP A 266 -1.68 -14.94 -18.17
C ASP A 266 -2.08 -13.77 -19.10
N ALA A 267 -3.38 -13.64 -19.35
CA ALA A 267 -3.93 -12.54 -20.14
C ALA A 267 -3.80 -11.17 -19.44
N LEU A 268 -3.96 -11.12 -18.11
CA LEU A 268 -3.70 -9.92 -17.30
C LEU A 268 -2.23 -9.51 -17.34
N THR A 269 -1.31 -10.49 -17.31
CA THR A 269 0.13 -10.24 -17.44
C THR A 269 0.47 -9.66 -18.80
N ALA A 270 -0.10 -10.22 -19.87
CA ALA A 270 0.07 -9.71 -21.23
C ALA A 270 -0.50 -8.29 -21.39
N LEU A 271 -1.68 -8.01 -20.79
CA LEU A 271 -2.30 -6.69 -20.80
C LEU A 271 -1.43 -5.66 -20.06
N ALA A 272 -0.91 -6.01 -18.88
CA ALA A 272 -0.05 -5.13 -18.09
C ALA A 272 1.26 -4.82 -18.81
N GLY A 273 1.89 -5.82 -19.44
CA GLY A 273 3.07 -5.67 -20.28
C GLY A 273 2.81 -4.81 -21.51
N GLY A 274 1.71 -5.05 -22.18
CA GLY A 274 1.27 -4.22 -23.32
C GLY A 274 1.07 -2.76 -22.90
N LEU A 275 0.45 -2.50 -21.74
CA LEU A 275 0.27 -1.14 -21.19
C LEU A 275 1.61 -0.51 -20.79
N ALA A 276 2.57 -1.28 -20.28
CA ALA A 276 3.92 -0.82 -20.00
C ALA A 276 4.72 -0.46 -21.26
N GLY A 277 4.20 -0.79 -22.44
CA GLY A 277 4.86 -0.53 -23.74
C GLY A 277 5.93 -1.56 -24.09
N THR A 278 5.92 -2.72 -23.45
CA THR A 278 6.78 -3.86 -23.78
C THR A 278 6.02 -4.79 -24.72
N ASN A 279 6.47 -4.91 -25.97
CA ASN A 279 5.90 -5.85 -26.94
C ASN A 279 6.30 -7.28 -26.58
N LEU A 280 5.49 -7.98 -25.82
CA LEU A 280 5.67 -9.42 -25.58
C LEU A 280 5.39 -10.28 -26.85
N MET A 281 4.84 -9.68 -27.90
CA MET A 281 4.55 -10.38 -29.18
C MET A 281 5.74 -10.48 -30.17
N GLN A 282 6.94 -9.99 -29.82
CA GLN A 282 8.14 -10.10 -30.65
C GLN A 282 9.13 -11.18 -30.19
N ALA A 283 8.78 -11.95 -29.16
CA ALA A 283 9.65 -13.00 -28.60
C ALA A 283 9.03 -14.40 -28.68
N ALA A 284 8.19 -14.66 -29.70
CA ALA A 284 7.70 -16.01 -30.03
C ALA A 284 8.00 -16.34 -31.48
#